data_84ceea122132e003023135acc9015314
#
_entry.id   84ceea122132e003023135acc9015314
#
_cell.length_a   1.000
_cell.length_b   1.000
_cell.length_c   1.000
_cell.angle_alpha   90.00
_cell.angle_beta   90.00
_cell.angle_gamma   90.00
#
_symmetry.space_group_name_H-M   'P 1'
#
loop_
_entity.id
_entity.type
_entity.pdbx_description
1 polymer ?
#
loop_
_entity_poly.entity_id
_entity_poly.type
_entity_poly.pdbx_seq_one_letter_code
_entity_poly.pdbx_strand_id
1 'polypeptide(L)'
;MITFCISTYNNLPYLELAIQSVREHSYWKNAPFIIHAENCDDGTDEWLEQNAPQYSLEYYIDKNDKPKGIGGGMNFCADRVKTEYIMFLHSDFYVTPNWDLELMKVHEKYNNDKLWVNSFRIEPNMFNDQDRPGTHFVPKEAFGAYHNNFNREGLLEYAKLIALKNDFEIPKGEGVSGLVKKSWWDEIGGNDPLFAPTSWDDYDLFLRMLNEGGKFLMPTKSIVWHFGARGSHRLEENN
;
A
#
# COMPACT_ATOMS: atom_id res chain seq x y z
N MET A 1 -6.63 -15.22 7.71
CA MET A 1 -5.63 -14.38 8.43
C MET A 1 -4.79 -13.61 7.42
N ILE A 2 -4.40 -12.36 7.74
CA ILE A 2 -3.70 -11.41 6.86
C ILE A 2 -2.29 -11.13 7.38
N THR A 3 -1.32 -10.86 6.50
CA THR A 3 -0.02 -10.25 6.80
C THR A 3 0.11 -8.93 6.04
N PHE A 4 0.48 -7.86 6.72
CA PHE A 4 0.82 -6.58 6.10
C PHE A 4 2.26 -6.61 5.58
N CYS A 5 2.49 -6.06 4.39
CA CYS A 5 3.79 -6.02 3.74
C CYS A 5 4.07 -4.62 3.17
N ILE A 6 5.22 -4.04 3.53
CA ILE A 6 5.72 -2.80 2.95
C ILE A 6 7.15 -3.02 2.45
N SER A 7 7.40 -2.60 1.21
CA SER A 7 8.75 -2.33 0.71
C SER A 7 9.01 -0.84 0.75
N THR A 8 10.19 -0.41 1.22
CA THR A 8 10.52 1.00 1.38
C THR A 8 11.94 1.31 0.91
N TYR A 9 12.12 2.55 0.43
CA TYR A 9 13.38 3.17 0.08
C TYR A 9 13.32 4.66 0.43
N ASN A 10 14.21 5.12 1.33
CA ASN A 10 14.36 6.54 1.69
C ASN A 10 13.03 7.30 1.88
N ASN A 11 12.18 6.82 2.79
CA ASN A 11 10.84 7.36 3.00
C ASN A 11 10.42 7.38 4.48
N LEU A 12 11.40 7.50 5.40
CA LEU A 12 11.18 7.32 6.84
C LEU A 12 9.99 8.09 7.42
N PRO A 13 9.81 9.41 7.21
CA PRO A 13 8.71 10.14 7.87
C PRO A 13 7.32 9.65 7.46
N TYR A 14 7.18 9.13 6.24
CA TYR A 14 5.94 8.57 5.75
C TYR A 14 5.77 7.11 6.17
N LEU A 15 6.85 6.34 6.20
CA LEU A 15 6.85 4.96 6.71
C LEU A 15 6.37 4.92 8.17
N GLU A 16 6.84 5.84 9.01
CA GLU A 16 6.37 5.98 10.39
C GLU A 16 4.85 6.20 10.44
N LEU A 17 4.33 7.12 9.65
CA LEU A 17 2.89 7.39 9.56
C LEU A 17 2.11 6.16 9.06
N ALA A 18 2.63 5.45 8.07
CA ALA A 18 2.01 4.24 7.54
C ALA A 18 1.90 3.15 8.61
N ILE A 19 3.02 2.83 9.28
CA ILE A 19 3.05 1.81 10.34
C ILE A 19 2.12 2.17 11.50
N GLN A 20 2.21 3.41 11.99
CA GLN A 20 1.34 3.91 13.07
C GLN A 20 -0.13 3.78 12.70
N SER A 21 -0.52 4.25 11.50
CA SER A 21 -1.91 4.19 11.05
C SER A 21 -2.43 2.76 10.92
N VAL A 22 -1.62 1.83 10.40
CA VAL A 22 -1.99 0.41 10.32
C VAL A 22 -2.23 -0.16 11.71
N ARG A 23 -1.34 0.10 12.68
CA ARG A 23 -1.50 -0.39 14.06
C ARG A 23 -2.67 0.26 14.80
N GLU A 24 -3.00 1.50 14.47
CA GLU A 24 -4.09 2.23 15.10
C GLU A 24 -5.45 1.87 14.50
N HIS A 25 -5.55 1.81 13.17
CA HIS A 25 -6.81 1.83 12.44
C HIS A 25 -7.24 0.51 11.83
N SER A 26 -6.35 -0.49 11.69
CA SER A 26 -6.73 -1.78 11.15
C SER A 26 -7.66 -2.55 12.08
N TYR A 27 -8.56 -3.34 11.51
CA TYR A 27 -9.34 -4.32 12.25
C TYR A 27 -8.43 -5.41 12.82
N TRP A 28 -7.47 -5.91 12.00
CA TRP A 28 -6.46 -6.89 12.42
C TRP A 28 -5.18 -6.22 12.93
N LYS A 29 -5.30 -5.37 13.96
CA LYS A 29 -4.19 -4.56 14.52
C LYS A 29 -2.94 -5.37 14.87
N ASN A 30 -3.11 -6.61 15.31
CA ASN A 30 -2.03 -7.49 15.74
C ASN A 30 -1.56 -8.47 14.64
N ALA A 31 -2.02 -8.32 13.41
CA ALA A 31 -1.57 -9.15 12.31
C ALA A 31 -0.05 -9.01 12.09
N PRO A 32 0.62 -10.08 11.60
CA PRO A 32 2.01 -10.00 11.21
C PRO A 32 2.26 -8.82 10.26
N PHE A 33 3.40 -8.15 10.43
CA PHE A 33 3.77 -7.01 9.60
C PHE A 33 5.23 -7.11 9.19
N ILE A 34 5.48 -7.25 7.92
CA ILE A 34 6.80 -7.44 7.33
C ILE A 34 7.21 -6.16 6.60
N ILE A 35 8.38 -5.63 6.94
CA ILE A 35 8.99 -4.47 6.30
C ILE A 35 10.28 -4.91 5.60
N HIS A 36 10.41 -4.56 4.32
CA HIS A 36 11.65 -4.68 3.57
C HIS A 36 12.19 -3.28 3.26
N ALA A 37 13.32 -2.92 3.86
CA ALA A 37 14.03 -1.67 3.63
C ALA A 37 15.24 -1.94 2.75
N GLU A 38 15.29 -1.32 1.56
CA GLU A 38 16.36 -1.53 0.60
C GLU A 38 17.16 -0.24 0.40
N ASN A 39 18.48 -0.31 0.68
CA ASN A 39 19.45 0.77 0.43
C ASN A 39 19.08 2.13 1.07
N CYS A 40 18.37 2.12 2.19
CA CYS A 40 18.00 3.36 2.88
C CYS A 40 19.23 4.04 3.48
N ASP A 41 19.26 5.38 3.41
CA ASP A 41 20.28 6.25 3.99
C ASP A 41 19.67 7.48 4.70
N ASP A 42 18.34 7.46 4.93
CA ASP A 42 17.56 8.53 5.56
C ASP A 42 17.25 8.28 7.05
N GLY A 43 17.89 7.28 7.66
CA GLY A 43 17.64 6.88 9.05
C GLY A 43 16.57 5.78 9.20
N THR A 44 16.03 5.25 8.10
CA THR A 44 15.03 4.15 8.13
C THR A 44 15.56 2.91 8.84
N ASP A 45 16.82 2.53 8.58
CA ASP A 45 17.42 1.32 9.14
C ASP A 45 17.51 1.42 10.66
N GLU A 46 18.05 2.50 11.17
CA GLU A 46 18.20 2.76 12.61
C GLU A 46 16.84 2.88 13.30
N TRP A 47 15.88 3.50 12.61
CA TRP A 47 14.52 3.61 13.15
C TRP A 47 13.86 2.24 13.30
N LEU A 48 14.00 1.35 12.31
CA LEU A 48 13.47 -0.02 12.35
C LEU A 48 14.11 -0.82 13.48
N GLU A 49 15.43 -0.74 13.64
CA GLU A 49 16.15 -1.40 14.73
C GLU A 49 15.63 -0.99 16.13
N GLN A 50 15.33 0.28 16.31
CA GLN A 50 14.88 0.85 17.57
C GLN A 50 13.39 0.61 17.84
N ASN A 51 12.54 0.68 16.82
CA ASN A 51 11.08 0.75 16.98
C ASN A 51 10.34 -0.53 16.58
N ALA A 52 10.98 -1.46 15.86
CA ALA A 52 10.31 -2.70 15.45
C ALA A 52 9.64 -3.48 16.60
N PRO A 53 10.24 -3.59 17.80
CA PRO A 53 9.58 -4.27 18.93
C PRO A 53 8.29 -3.59 19.37
N GLN A 54 8.25 -2.25 19.41
CA GLN A 54 7.08 -1.47 19.81
C GLN A 54 5.88 -1.73 18.88
N TYR A 55 6.14 -1.84 17.59
CA TYR A 55 5.12 -2.06 16.57
C TYR A 55 4.96 -3.53 16.18
N SER A 56 5.68 -4.46 16.83
CA SER A 56 5.68 -5.88 16.48
C SER A 56 5.95 -6.11 14.99
N LEU A 57 7.02 -5.51 14.48
CA LEU A 57 7.44 -5.62 13.09
C LEU A 57 8.46 -6.75 12.93
N GLU A 58 8.32 -7.51 11.85
CA GLU A 58 9.38 -8.30 11.25
C GLU A 58 10.01 -7.43 10.16
N TYR A 59 11.30 -7.13 10.24
CA TYR A 59 11.95 -6.23 9.28
C TYR A 59 13.24 -6.82 8.72
N TYR A 60 13.57 -6.39 7.53
CA TYR A 60 14.76 -6.81 6.79
C TYR A 60 15.39 -5.59 6.13
N ILE A 61 16.70 -5.44 6.35
CA ILE A 61 17.51 -4.37 5.79
C ILE A 61 18.44 -4.98 4.74
N ASP A 62 18.23 -4.61 3.48
CA ASP A 62 19.05 -5.07 2.36
C ASP A 62 19.91 -3.93 1.83
N LYS A 63 21.21 -4.22 1.59
CA LYS A 63 22.16 -3.32 0.92
C LYS A 63 22.64 -4.03 -0.35
N ASN A 64 22.13 -3.60 -1.47
CA ASN A 64 22.36 -4.25 -2.77
C ASN A 64 23.00 -3.27 -3.77
N ASP A 65 24.02 -3.74 -4.50
CA ASP A 65 24.59 -2.97 -5.62
C ASP A 65 23.59 -2.80 -6.78
N LYS A 66 22.66 -3.76 -6.89
CA LYS A 66 21.56 -3.75 -7.86
C LYS A 66 20.24 -3.78 -7.10
N PRO A 67 19.58 -2.63 -6.96
CA PRO A 67 18.31 -2.55 -6.25
C PRO A 67 17.25 -3.44 -6.89
N LYS A 68 16.50 -4.15 -6.05
CA LYS A 68 15.34 -4.98 -6.46
C LYS A 68 14.11 -4.12 -6.72
N GLY A 69 14.05 -2.94 -6.09
CA GLY A 69 12.95 -2.00 -6.19
C GLY A 69 11.67 -2.46 -5.51
N ILE A 70 10.58 -1.75 -5.80
CA ILE A 70 9.27 -2.00 -5.14
C ILE A 70 8.79 -3.42 -5.42
N GLY A 71 8.80 -3.85 -6.69
CA GLY A 71 8.34 -5.18 -7.09
C GLY A 71 9.15 -6.30 -6.45
N GLY A 72 10.49 -6.17 -6.45
CA GLY A 72 11.37 -7.14 -5.79
C GLY A 72 11.21 -7.17 -4.28
N GLY A 73 10.98 -6.02 -3.64
CA GLY A 73 10.70 -5.93 -2.21
C GLY A 73 9.35 -6.54 -1.84
N MET A 74 8.34 -6.41 -2.70
CA MET A 74 7.05 -7.11 -2.53
C MET A 74 7.22 -8.63 -2.58
N ASN A 75 7.97 -9.15 -3.56
CA ASN A 75 8.29 -10.56 -3.65
C ASN A 75 9.01 -11.04 -2.38
N PHE A 76 10.02 -10.28 -1.94
CA PHE A 76 10.77 -10.58 -0.73
C PHE A 76 9.88 -10.71 0.51
N CYS A 77 8.93 -9.79 0.70
CA CYS A 77 7.95 -9.86 1.78
C CYS A 77 7.02 -11.08 1.59
N ALA A 78 6.48 -11.27 0.38
CA ALA A 78 5.54 -12.34 0.07
C ALA A 78 6.12 -13.74 0.36
N ASP A 79 7.39 -13.99 0.06
CA ASP A 79 8.08 -15.25 0.35
C ASP A 79 8.10 -15.61 1.85
N ARG A 80 7.91 -14.62 2.72
CA ARG A 80 7.93 -14.77 4.18
C ARG A 80 6.55 -14.83 4.81
N VAL A 81 5.52 -14.52 4.05
CA VAL A 81 4.13 -14.57 4.51
C VAL A 81 3.69 -16.00 4.76
N LYS A 82 3.15 -16.26 5.96
CA LYS A 82 2.62 -17.56 6.41
C LYS A 82 1.10 -17.57 6.54
N THR A 83 0.46 -16.43 6.30
CA THR A 83 -0.99 -16.28 6.38
C THR A 83 -1.63 -16.51 5.01
N GLU A 84 -2.95 -16.68 5.00
CA GLU A 84 -3.73 -16.92 3.77
C GLU A 84 -3.73 -15.72 2.82
N TYR A 85 -3.70 -14.51 3.39
CA TYR A 85 -3.74 -13.26 2.61
C TYR A 85 -2.51 -12.42 2.83
N ILE A 86 -2.10 -11.73 1.78
CA ILE A 86 -1.08 -10.69 1.78
C ILE A 86 -1.77 -9.37 1.55
N MET A 87 -1.47 -8.37 2.39
CA MET A 87 -1.83 -6.99 2.16
C MET A 87 -0.59 -6.17 1.85
N PHE A 88 -0.38 -5.86 0.60
CA PHE A 88 0.67 -4.95 0.18
C PHE A 88 0.25 -3.49 0.40
N LEU A 89 1.15 -2.70 0.95
CA LEU A 89 0.96 -1.27 1.23
C LEU A 89 2.15 -0.48 0.70
N HIS A 90 1.87 0.73 0.23
CA HIS A 90 2.93 1.71 0.02
C HIS A 90 3.41 2.29 1.35
N SER A 91 4.71 2.63 1.42
CA SER A 91 5.31 3.25 2.60
C SER A 91 4.83 4.68 2.87
N ASP A 92 4.09 5.29 1.95
CA ASP A 92 3.50 6.63 2.04
C ASP A 92 1.95 6.62 2.09
N PHE A 93 1.36 5.52 2.57
CA PHE A 93 -0.07 5.44 2.86
C PHE A 93 -0.35 5.77 4.32
N TYR A 94 -1.45 6.48 4.55
CA TYR A 94 -2.10 6.59 5.85
C TYR A 94 -3.48 5.95 5.76
N VAL A 95 -3.72 4.88 6.51
CA VAL A 95 -4.96 4.12 6.43
C VAL A 95 -6.00 4.65 7.42
N THR A 96 -7.29 4.48 7.09
CA THR A 96 -8.41 4.92 7.93
C THR A 96 -9.05 3.74 8.70
N PRO A 97 -9.88 3.99 9.73
CA PRO A 97 -10.43 2.91 10.56
C PRO A 97 -11.17 1.82 9.79
N ASN A 98 -10.82 0.56 10.07
CA ASN A 98 -11.40 -0.66 9.48
C ASN A 98 -11.23 -0.80 7.95
N TRP A 99 -10.31 -0.07 7.34
CA TRP A 99 -10.02 -0.14 5.90
C TRP A 99 -9.76 -1.57 5.40
N ASP A 100 -9.01 -2.34 6.17
CA ASP A 100 -8.64 -3.73 5.88
C ASP A 100 -9.84 -4.69 5.97
N LEU A 101 -10.75 -4.46 6.91
CA LEU A 101 -12.00 -5.22 7.03
C LEU A 101 -12.88 -5.06 5.77
N GLU A 102 -12.95 -3.86 5.22
CA GLU A 102 -13.73 -3.60 4.01
C GLU A 102 -13.15 -4.31 2.78
N LEU A 103 -11.82 -4.46 2.70
CA LEU A 103 -11.18 -5.27 1.66
C LEU A 103 -11.50 -6.77 1.82
N MET A 104 -11.45 -7.29 3.04
CA MET A 104 -11.74 -8.69 3.30
C MET A 104 -13.20 -9.05 3.00
N LYS A 105 -14.15 -8.17 3.29
CA LYS A 105 -15.57 -8.38 2.93
C LYS A 105 -15.76 -8.61 1.43
N VAL A 106 -14.96 -7.99 0.58
CA VAL A 106 -15.00 -8.23 -0.87
C VAL A 106 -14.55 -9.66 -1.19
N HIS A 107 -13.44 -10.14 -0.60
CA HIS A 107 -13.01 -11.52 -0.79
C HIS A 107 -14.07 -12.52 -0.33
N GLU A 108 -14.69 -12.29 0.83
CA GLU A 108 -15.75 -13.15 1.36
C GLU A 108 -16.99 -13.14 0.46
N LYS A 109 -17.39 -11.96 -0.03
CA LYS A 109 -18.56 -11.78 -0.90
C LYS A 109 -18.44 -12.53 -2.23
N TYR A 110 -17.29 -12.44 -2.87
CA TYR A 110 -17.10 -13.04 -4.20
C TYR A 110 -16.67 -14.49 -4.16
N ASN A 111 -16.14 -14.97 -3.04
CA ASN A 111 -15.62 -16.34 -2.88
C ASN A 111 -14.77 -16.78 -4.07
N ASN A 112 -13.86 -15.91 -4.50
CA ASN A 112 -13.00 -16.10 -5.66
C ASN A 112 -11.54 -15.90 -5.23
N ASP A 113 -10.69 -16.87 -5.50
CA ASP A 113 -9.29 -16.84 -5.11
C ASP A 113 -8.46 -15.88 -5.96
N LYS A 114 -8.92 -15.58 -7.17
CA LYS A 114 -8.24 -14.69 -8.14
C LYS A 114 -8.78 -13.26 -8.04
N LEU A 115 -8.68 -12.67 -6.84
CA LEU A 115 -9.05 -11.27 -6.58
C LEU A 115 -7.85 -10.46 -6.13
N TRP A 116 -7.71 -9.28 -6.72
CA TRP A 116 -6.88 -8.19 -6.23
C TRP A 116 -7.78 -7.05 -5.76
N VAL A 117 -7.77 -6.76 -4.46
CA VAL A 117 -8.69 -5.78 -3.88
C VAL A 117 -7.91 -4.59 -3.33
N ASN A 118 -8.09 -3.43 -3.94
CA ASN A 118 -7.43 -2.18 -3.56
C ASN A 118 -8.31 -1.32 -2.67
N SER A 119 -7.70 -0.44 -1.88
CA SER A 119 -8.41 0.62 -1.19
C SER A 119 -8.72 1.79 -2.12
N PHE A 120 -9.82 2.47 -1.86
CA PHE A 120 -10.14 3.77 -2.46
C PHE A 120 -9.17 4.83 -1.93
N ARG A 121 -8.50 5.54 -2.84
CA ARG A 121 -7.44 6.49 -2.49
C ARG A 121 -7.95 7.91 -2.48
N ILE A 122 -7.58 8.66 -1.45
CA ILE A 122 -7.65 10.12 -1.41
C ILE A 122 -6.22 10.63 -1.56
N GLU A 123 -6.00 11.55 -2.50
CA GLU A 123 -4.69 12.11 -2.80
C GLU A 123 -4.73 13.64 -2.84
N PRO A 124 -3.64 14.33 -2.41
CA PRO A 124 -3.53 15.77 -2.62
C PRO A 124 -3.35 16.06 -4.12
N ASN A 125 -4.12 16.98 -4.66
CA ASN A 125 -3.95 17.44 -6.04
C ASN A 125 -2.70 18.33 -6.14
N MET A 126 -1.60 17.75 -6.62
CA MET A 126 -0.30 18.42 -6.73
C MET A 126 -0.02 18.97 -8.11
N PHE A 127 -0.64 18.37 -9.16
CA PHE A 127 -0.29 18.60 -10.56
C PHE A 127 -1.53 18.92 -11.42
N ASN A 128 -2.60 19.43 -10.80
CA ASN A 128 -3.91 19.63 -11.43
C ASN A 128 -4.49 18.33 -12.02
N ASP A 129 -4.31 17.25 -11.28
CA ASP A 129 -4.83 15.94 -11.64
C ASP A 129 -6.36 15.95 -11.72
N GLN A 130 -6.90 15.15 -12.62
CA GLN A 130 -8.34 14.93 -12.72
C GLN A 130 -8.72 13.68 -11.92
N ASP A 131 -9.90 13.71 -11.31
CA ASP A 131 -10.45 12.53 -10.65
C ASP A 131 -10.50 11.34 -11.61
N ARG A 132 -10.13 10.19 -11.11
CA ARG A 132 -10.17 8.92 -11.83
C ARG A 132 -10.76 7.82 -10.94
N PRO A 133 -11.35 6.77 -11.52
CA PRO A 133 -11.91 5.67 -10.73
C PRO A 133 -10.89 5.12 -9.73
N GLY A 134 -11.30 5.04 -8.45
CA GLY A 134 -10.46 4.55 -7.36
C GLY A 134 -9.50 5.57 -6.73
N THR A 135 -9.43 6.79 -7.27
CA THR A 135 -8.66 7.89 -6.69
C THR A 135 -9.50 9.16 -6.69
N HIS A 136 -9.54 9.83 -5.55
CA HIS A 136 -10.21 11.10 -5.36
C HIS A 136 -9.19 12.15 -4.97
N PHE A 137 -8.99 13.13 -5.85
CA PHE A 137 -8.08 14.24 -5.61
C PHE A 137 -8.78 15.34 -4.83
N VAL A 138 -8.11 15.83 -3.80
CA VAL A 138 -8.57 16.97 -3.00
C VAL A 138 -7.53 18.11 -3.08
N PRO A 139 -7.92 19.38 -2.85
CA PRO A 139 -6.95 20.46 -2.76
C PRO A 139 -5.83 20.09 -1.76
N LYS A 140 -4.58 20.36 -2.11
CA LYS A 140 -3.42 20.01 -1.28
C LYS A 140 -3.46 20.61 0.13
N GLU A 141 -4.19 21.70 0.31
CA GLU A 141 -4.40 22.39 1.58
C GLU A 141 -5.47 21.71 2.44
N ALA A 142 -6.31 20.84 1.90
CA ALA A 142 -7.42 20.21 2.63
C ALA A 142 -6.94 19.42 3.85
N PHE A 143 -5.93 18.57 3.64
CA PHE A 143 -5.37 17.73 4.71
C PHE A 143 -3.84 17.84 4.80
N GLY A 144 -3.22 18.72 4.04
CA GLY A 144 -1.77 18.81 3.90
C GLY A 144 -1.21 17.78 2.92
N ALA A 145 -0.19 18.17 2.16
CA ALA A 145 0.43 17.30 1.15
C ALA A 145 1.70 16.59 1.65
N TYR A 146 2.20 16.96 2.83
CA TYR A 146 3.46 16.46 3.38
C TYR A 146 3.28 15.96 4.82
N HIS A 147 4.17 15.06 5.26
CA HIS A 147 4.13 14.48 6.61
C HIS A 147 4.07 15.52 7.74
N ASN A 148 4.74 16.66 7.58
CA ASN A 148 4.87 17.72 8.60
C ASN A 148 3.67 18.69 8.65
N ASN A 149 2.79 18.67 7.65
CA ASN A 149 1.57 19.50 7.63
C ASN A 149 0.28 18.66 7.52
N PHE A 150 0.38 17.37 7.77
CA PHE A 150 -0.73 16.44 7.60
C PHE A 150 -1.78 16.57 8.72
N ASN A 151 -3.01 16.92 8.32
CA ASN A 151 -4.17 17.00 9.19
C ASN A 151 -4.91 15.66 9.27
N ARG A 152 -4.46 14.79 10.21
CA ARG A 152 -5.02 13.44 10.42
C ARG A 152 -6.49 13.48 10.78
N GLU A 153 -6.87 14.36 11.72
CA GLU A 153 -8.25 14.45 12.22
C GLU A 153 -9.22 14.85 11.11
N GLY A 154 -8.87 15.89 10.34
CA GLY A 154 -9.69 16.33 9.21
C GLY A 154 -9.84 15.26 8.15
N LEU A 155 -8.78 14.49 7.84
CA LEU A 155 -8.87 13.34 6.93
C LEU A 155 -9.81 12.26 7.46
N LEU A 156 -9.70 11.89 8.73
CA LEU A 156 -10.53 10.82 9.32
C LEU A 156 -12.02 11.19 9.32
N GLU A 157 -12.34 12.44 9.62
CA GLU A 157 -13.72 12.95 9.53
C GLU A 157 -14.24 12.92 8.09
N TYR A 158 -13.43 13.36 7.14
CA TYR A 158 -13.78 13.34 5.72
C TYR A 158 -13.97 11.93 5.18
N ALA A 159 -13.07 11.02 5.50
CA ALA A 159 -13.17 9.62 5.11
C ALA A 159 -14.44 8.97 5.64
N LYS A 160 -14.82 9.26 6.90
CA LYS A 160 -16.09 8.81 7.48
C LYS A 160 -17.30 9.32 6.70
N LEU A 161 -17.30 10.58 6.26
CA LEU A 161 -18.38 11.14 5.45
C LEU A 161 -18.47 10.49 4.07
N ILE A 162 -17.33 10.20 3.42
CA ILE A 162 -17.28 9.48 2.14
C ILE A 162 -17.84 8.07 2.31
N ALA A 163 -17.39 7.34 3.32
CA ALA A 163 -17.85 5.97 3.60
C ALA A 163 -19.35 5.88 3.87
N LEU A 164 -19.96 6.91 4.49
CA LEU A 164 -21.41 6.96 4.71
C LEU A 164 -22.21 7.22 3.43
N LYS A 165 -21.63 7.93 2.46
CA LYS A 165 -22.32 8.29 1.20
C LYS A 165 -22.17 7.24 0.11
N ASN A 166 -21.13 6.44 0.18
CA ASN A 166 -20.76 5.50 -0.87
C ASN A 166 -20.69 4.08 -0.31
N ASP A 167 -21.38 3.15 -0.97
CA ASP A 167 -21.36 1.73 -0.63
C ASP A 167 -21.41 0.90 -1.91
N PHE A 168 -20.36 0.98 -2.69
CA PHE A 168 -20.22 0.24 -3.94
C PHE A 168 -18.77 -0.17 -4.19
N GLU A 169 -18.56 -1.05 -5.14
CA GLU A 169 -17.26 -1.52 -5.57
C GLU A 169 -16.95 -1.00 -6.97
N ILE A 170 -15.77 -0.43 -7.14
CA ILE A 170 -15.28 0.01 -8.43
C ILE A 170 -14.55 -1.17 -9.07
N PRO A 171 -14.93 -1.62 -10.29
CA PRO A 171 -14.28 -2.74 -10.98
C PRO A 171 -12.95 -2.28 -11.61
N LYS A 172 -12.01 -1.85 -10.78
CA LYS A 172 -10.71 -1.37 -11.21
C LYS A 172 -9.67 -1.64 -10.13
N GLY A 173 -8.49 -2.07 -10.54
CA GLY A 173 -7.30 -2.12 -9.72
C GLY A 173 -6.24 -1.21 -10.30
N GLU A 174 -5.61 -0.41 -9.46
CA GLU A 174 -4.46 0.39 -9.83
C GLU A 174 -3.44 0.38 -8.70
N GLY A 175 -2.18 0.28 -9.08
CA GLY A 175 -1.05 0.32 -8.17
C GLY A 175 -0.86 -0.97 -7.35
N VAL A 176 0.33 -1.09 -6.84
CA VAL A 176 0.84 -2.31 -6.17
C VAL A 176 0.34 -2.50 -4.74
N SER A 177 -0.57 -1.65 -4.25
CA SER A 177 -1.18 -1.81 -2.92
C SER A 177 -2.51 -2.52 -3.03
N GLY A 178 -2.60 -3.72 -2.46
CA GLY A 178 -3.81 -4.51 -2.52
C GLY A 178 -3.78 -5.76 -1.65
N LEU A 179 -4.98 -6.25 -1.34
CA LEU A 179 -5.20 -7.51 -0.65
C LEU A 179 -5.35 -8.63 -1.68
N VAL A 180 -4.54 -9.69 -1.53
CA VAL A 180 -4.51 -10.83 -2.44
C VAL A 180 -4.34 -12.14 -1.65
N LYS A 181 -4.88 -13.25 -2.16
CA LYS A 181 -4.57 -14.57 -1.62
C LYS A 181 -3.11 -14.94 -1.90
N LYS A 182 -2.41 -15.41 -0.88
CA LYS A 182 -1.01 -15.87 -0.97
C LYS A 182 -0.86 -16.96 -2.04
N SER A 183 -1.79 -17.92 -2.11
CA SER A 183 -1.76 -18.99 -3.08
C SER A 183 -1.83 -18.49 -4.52
N TRP A 184 -2.64 -17.47 -4.79
CA TRP A 184 -2.71 -16.89 -6.13
C TRP A 184 -1.49 -16.03 -6.47
N TRP A 185 -0.95 -15.30 -5.48
CA TRP A 185 0.32 -14.59 -5.66
C TRP A 185 1.44 -15.55 -6.08
N ASP A 186 1.51 -16.72 -5.42
CA ASP A 186 2.52 -17.75 -5.73
C ASP A 186 2.29 -18.39 -7.11
N GLU A 187 1.04 -18.66 -7.47
CA GLU A 187 0.65 -19.21 -8.78
C GLU A 187 1.06 -18.27 -9.92
N ILE A 188 0.85 -16.94 -9.75
CA ILE A 188 1.20 -15.94 -10.76
C ILE A 188 2.70 -15.63 -10.81
N GLY A 189 3.46 -16.01 -9.78
CA GLY A 189 4.91 -15.84 -9.69
C GLY A 189 5.36 -14.45 -9.22
N GLY A 190 4.46 -13.64 -8.65
CA GLY A 190 4.76 -12.30 -8.16
C GLY A 190 5.19 -11.32 -9.25
N ASN A 191 5.97 -10.30 -8.87
CA ASN A 191 6.54 -9.32 -9.81
C ASN A 191 7.73 -9.92 -10.58
N ASP A 192 7.83 -9.62 -11.88
CA ASP A 192 8.96 -10.05 -12.70
C ASP A 192 10.20 -9.19 -12.39
N PRO A 193 11.33 -9.82 -11.99
CA PRO A 193 12.58 -9.11 -11.71
C PRO A 193 13.16 -8.34 -12.89
N LEU A 194 12.70 -8.61 -14.11
CA LEU A 194 13.12 -7.88 -15.30
C LEU A 194 12.80 -6.38 -15.21
N PHE A 195 11.77 -6.00 -14.47
CA PHE A 195 11.33 -4.63 -14.30
C PHE A 195 12.00 -3.90 -13.11
N ALA A 196 12.97 -4.53 -12.46
CA ALA A 196 13.72 -3.87 -11.39
C ALA A 196 14.60 -2.71 -11.94
N PRO A 197 14.81 -1.63 -11.17
CA PRO A 197 14.26 -1.39 -9.82
C PRO A 197 12.86 -0.81 -9.81
N THR A 198 12.32 -0.33 -10.94
CA THR A 198 10.99 0.30 -11.03
C THR A 198 10.53 0.46 -12.47
N SER A 199 9.25 0.76 -12.63
CA SER A 199 8.51 1.05 -13.85
C SER A 199 8.01 -0.18 -14.58
N TRP A 200 6.70 -0.18 -14.85
CA TRP A 200 5.97 -1.22 -15.58
C TRP A 200 5.80 -2.58 -14.86
N ASP A 201 6.39 -2.76 -13.68
CA ASP A 201 6.27 -3.97 -12.86
C ASP A 201 4.82 -4.26 -12.44
N ASP A 202 4.05 -3.23 -12.10
CA ASP A 202 2.63 -3.32 -11.77
C ASP A 202 1.77 -3.62 -13.01
N TYR A 203 2.07 -3.00 -14.16
CA TYR A 203 1.37 -3.28 -15.40
C TYR A 203 1.57 -4.72 -15.87
N ASP A 204 2.80 -5.23 -15.83
CA ASP A 204 3.10 -6.62 -16.16
C ASP A 204 2.34 -7.58 -15.23
N LEU A 205 2.46 -7.37 -13.92
CA LEU A 205 1.77 -8.18 -12.93
C LEU A 205 0.26 -8.22 -13.19
N PHE A 206 -0.36 -7.07 -13.39
CA PHE A 206 -1.82 -6.99 -13.60
C PHE A 206 -2.27 -7.57 -14.93
N LEU A 207 -1.48 -7.44 -15.98
CA LEU A 207 -1.76 -8.11 -17.26
C LEU A 207 -1.72 -9.64 -17.13
N ARG A 208 -0.73 -10.19 -16.42
CA ARG A 208 -0.66 -11.62 -16.11
C ARG A 208 -1.85 -12.07 -15.28
N MET A 209 -2.20 -11.31 -14.22
CA MET A 209 -3.37 -11.57 -13.38
C MET A 209 -4.68 -11.55 -14.19
N LEU A 210 -4.86 -10.59 -15.10
CA LEU A 210 -6.04 -10.52 -15.97
C LEU A 210 -6.12 -11.70 -16.93
N ASN A 211 -5.00 -12.08 -17.54
CA ASN A 211 -4.94 -13.22 -18.46
C ASN A 211 -5.28 -14.55 -17.77
N GLU A 212 -5.02 -14.66 -16.47
CA GLU A 212 -5.41 -15.80 -15.64
C GLU A 212 -6.86 -15.72 -15.10
N GLY A 213 -7.65 -14.76 -15.57
CA GLY A 213 -9.04 -14.56 -15.17
C GLY A 213 -9.21 -13.84 -13.85
N GLY A 214 -8.19 -13.14 -13.38
CA GLY A 214 -8.22 -12.30 -12.18
C GLY A 214 -9.21 -11.14 -12.28
N LYS A 215 -9.74 -10.73 -11.13
CA LYS A 215 -10.63 -9.57 -11.00
C LYS A 215 -10.02 -8.54 -10.07
N PHE A 216 -10.24 -7.28 -10.42
CA PHE A 216 -9.78 -6.12 -9.65
C PHE A 216 -10.99 -5.36 -9.12
N LEU A 217 -11.00 -5.10 -7.82
CA LEU A 217 -12.12 -4.42 -7.15
C LEU A 217 -11.59 -3.41 -6.12
N MET A 218 -12.34 -2.31 -5.95
CA MET A 218 -12.09 -1.28 -4.94
C MET A 218 -13.39 -0.98 -4.18
N PRO A 219 -13.56 -1.45 -2.95
CA PRO A 219 -14.67 -1.00 -2.11
C PRO A 219 -14.46 0.46 -1.69
N THR A 220 -15.46 1.29 -1.91
CA THR A 220 -15.40 2.73 -1.58
C THR A 220 -15.36 3.04 -0.09
N LYS A 221 -15.59 2.04 0.76
CA LYS A 221 -15.47 2.14 2.22
C LYS A 221 -14.07 1.83 2.77
N SER A 222 -13.23 1.15 1.97
CA SER A 222 -11.82 0.99 2.31
C SER A 222 -11.05 2.22 1.84
N ILE A 223 -10.78 3.16 2.73
CA ILE A 223 -10.22 4.45 2.38
C ILE A 223 -8.80 4.58 2.90
N VAL A 224 -7.91 5.09 2.06
CA VAL A 224 -6.54 5.44 2.41
C VAL A 224 -6.18 6.82 1.89
N TRP A 225 -5.34 7.54 2.63
CA TRP A 225 -4.64 8.71 2.12
C TRP A 225 -3.32 8.28 1.50
N HIS A 226 -3.05 8.73 0.31
CA HIS A 226 -1.79 8.50 -0.38
C HIS A 226 -1.07 9.82 -0.58
N PHE A 227 0.10 9.98 0.03
CA PHE A 227 0.88 11.21 -0.10
C PHE A 227 1.41 11.43 -1.52
N GLY A 228 1.46 10.37 -2.31
CA GLY A 228 1.78 10.39 -3.74
C GLY A 228 3.23 10.75 -4.05
N ALA A 229 4.00 9.78 -4.55
CA ALA A 229 5.33 9.97 -5.13
C ALA A 229 6.31 10.81 -4.27
N ARG A 230 6.42 10.52 -2.99
CA ARG A 230 7.30 11.23 -2.05
C ARG A 230 8.65 10.55 -1.84
N GLY A 231 8.90 9.40 -2.46
CA GLY A 231 10.23 8.79 -2.50
C GLY A 231 11.22 9.68 -3.21
N SER A 232 12.47 9.72 -2.73
CA SER A 232 13.54 10.61 -3.21
C SER A 232 13.77 10.58 -4.72
N HIS A 233 13.64 9.42 -5.36
CA HIS A 233 13.82 9.28 -6.81
C HIS A 233 12.86 10.11 -7.66
N ARG A 234 11.60 10.23 -7.27
CA ARG A 234 10.61 11.00 -8.05
C ARG A 234 10.70 12.50 -7.83
N LEU A 235 11.33 12.95 -6.73
CA LEU A 235 11.59 14.37 -6.51
C LEU A 235 12.73 14.87 -7.40
N GLU A 236 13.69 14.02 -7.76
CA GLU A 236 14.81 14.33 -8.65
C GLU A 236 14.38 14.35 -10.12
N GLU A 237 13.45 13.49 -10.53
CA GLU A 237 12.93 13.45 -11.91
C GLU A 237 12.00 14.62 -12.27
N ASN A 238 11.43 15.33 -11.28
CA ASN A 238 10.49 16.43 -11.48
C ASN A 238 11.10 17.83 -11.24
N ASN A 239 12.40 17.95 -11.04
CA ASN A 239 13.16 19.19 -11.03
C ASN A 239 14.02 19.33 -12.29
#